data_5723c4e9e7e8b31afd817df8c20b6eef
#
_entry.id   5723c4e9e7e8b31afd817df8c20b6eef
#
_cell.length_a   1.000
_cell.length_b   1.000
_cell.length_c   1.000
_cell.angle_alpha   90.00
_cell.angle_beta   90.00
_cell.angle_gamma   90.00
#
_symmetry.space_group_name_H-M   'P 1'
#
loop_
_entity.id
_entity.type
_entity.pdbx_description
1 polymer ?
#
loop_
_entity_poly.entity_id
_entity_poly.type
_entity_poly.pdbx_seq_one_letter_code
_entity_poly.pdbx_strand_id
1 'polypeptide(L)'
;MAVRYADVIIADNKGIQDYVWNTYHKKAELVAYGGDHAQRNVTEERQNEILRQYGITPGNYAVSVCRIEPENNCHLILKAFATSGKNLVFVGNWERSEYSRRLKEEYCGQKNIQMVDSVYDLDILYALRNQCRCYIHGHSAGGTNPSLVEAMFFGKPILAYDVIYNRETTENEAHYFKTNEELVELLHDSPEDGYKMREIAKQHYTWAFIAQQYKALLSSHK
;
A
#
# COMPACT_ATOMS: atom_id res chain seq x y z
N MET A 1 -12.72 -21.81 12.71
CA MET A 1 -13.80 -22.04 13.70
C MET A 1 -14.79 -20.86 13.73
N ALA A 2 -14.36 -19.61 13.72
CA ALA A 2 -15.25 -18.44 13.75
C ALA A 2 -16.29 -18.41 12.62
N VAL A 3 -15.91 -18.67 11.37
CA VAL A 3 -16.81 -18.67 10.19
C VAL A 3 -18.04 -19.59 10.34
N ARG A 4 -17.93 -20.69 11.08
CA ARG A 4 -19.05 -21.65 11.23
C ARG A 4 -20.16 -21.15 12.16
N TYR A 5 -19.82 -20.32 13.11
CA TYR A 5 -20.69 -19.88 14.21
C TYR A 5 -21.02 -18.39 14.18
N ALA A 6 -20.51 -17.65 13.21
CA ALA A 6 -20.80 -16.23 13.06
C ALA A 6 -22.20 -16.05 12.44
N ASP A 7 -22.98 -15.11 12.99
CA ASP A 7 -24.26 -14.66 12.43
C ASP A 7 -24.03 -13.87 11.15
N VAL A 8 -22.99 -13.03 11.13
CA VAL A 8 -22.53 -12.25 9.97
C VAL A 8 -21.05 -12.46 9.79
N ILE A 9 -20.64 -12.74 8.56
CA ILE A 9 -19.24 -12.84 8.15
C ILE A 9 -18.94 -11.61 7.32
N ILE A 10 -17.89 -10.88 7.68
CA ILE A 10 -17.40 -9.73 6.92
C ILE A 10 -16.05 -10.11 6.33
N ALA A 11 -15.89 -9.86 5.03
CA ALA A 11 -14.63 -9.94 4.31
C ALA A 11 -14.22 -8.52 3.87
N ASP A 12 -12.95 -8.21 3.97
CA ASP A 12 -12.41 -6.90 3.60
C ASP A 12 -11.97 -6.81 2.13
N ASN A 13 -12.06 -7.95 1.41
CA ASN A 13 -11.64 -8.06 0.01
C ASN A 13 -12.46 -9.15 -0.69
N LYS A 14 -12.72 -8.95 -1.98
CA LYS A 14 -13.45 -9.93 -2.81
C LYS A 14 -12.77 -11.29 -2.82
N GLY A 15 -11.45 -11.35 -2.91
CA GLY A 15 -10.70 -12.62 -2.85
C GLY A 15 -10.91 -13.38 -1.54
N ILE A 16 -11.04 -12.69 -0.41
CA ILE A 16 -11.39 -13.30 0.88
C ILE A 16 -12.86 -13.74 0.89
N GLN A 17 -13.77 -12.95 0.34
CA GLN A 17 -15.20 -13.32 0.22
C GLN A 17 -15.36 -14.61 -0.57
N ASP A 18 -14.66 -14.73 -1.71
CA ASP A 18 -14.67 -15.93 -2.55
C ASP A 18 -14.04 -17.14 -1.85
N TYR A 19 -12.95 -16.93 -1.09
CA TYR A 19 -12.36 -17.98 -0.26
C TYR A 19 -13.35 -18.49 0.79
N VAL A 20 -14.08 -17.62 1.48
CA VAL A 20 -15.10 -18.00 2.46
C VAL A 20 -16.21 -18.81 1.81
N TRP A 21 -16.68 -18.39 0.64
CA TRP A 21 -17.69 -19.14 -0.11
C TRP A 21 -17.19 -20.52 -0.54
N ASN A 22 -16.02 -20.58 -1.17
CA ASN A 22 -15.47 -21.84 -1.71
C ASN A 22 -15.11 -22.84 -0.61
N THR A 23 -14.67 -22.36 0.55
CA THR A 23 -14.19 -23.23 1.64
C THR A 23 -15.30 -23.62 2.62
N TYR A 24 -16.22 -22.69 2.93
CA TYR A 24 -17.19 -22.87 4.00
C TYR A 24 -18.64 -22.86 3.49
N HIS A 25 -18.89 -22.56 2.24
CA HIS A 25 -20.22 -22.37 1.64
C HIS A 25 -21.08 -21.37 2.43
N LYS A 26 -20.44 -20.33 2.95
CA LYS A 26 -21.06 -19.24 3.70
C LYS A 26 -20.94 -17.94 2.93
N LYS A 27 -22.01 -17.14 2.96
CA LYS A 27 -21.99 -15.79 2.42
C LYS A 27 -21.20 -14.89 3.36
N ALA A 28 -20.28 -14.08 2.82
CA ALA A 28 -19.65 -12.99 3.53
C ALA A 28 -20.06 -11.65 2.91
N GLU A 29 -20.27 -10.65 3.74
CA GLU A 29 -20.49 -9.28 3.29
C GLU A 29 -19.17 -8.60 3.06
N LEU A 30 -19.07 -7.80 1.99
CA LEU A 30 -17.83 -7.10 1.63
C LEU A 30 -17.81 -5.73 2.29
N VAL A 31 -16.91 -5.53 3.25
CA VAL A 31 -16.65 -4.24 3.88
C VAL A 31 -15.15 -4.05 4.03
N ALA A 32 -14.58 -3.19 3.21
CA ALA A 32 -13.15 -2.92 3.16
C ALA A 32 -12.69 -1.94 4.28
N TYR A 33 -11.57 -1.27 4.06
CA TYR A 33 -11.02 -0.23 4.94
C TYR A 33 -11.15 1.14 4.32
N GLY A 34 -11.30 2.19 5.15
CA GLY A 34 -11.18 3.57 4.70
C GLY A 34 -9.71 4.02 4.68
N GLY A 35 -9.35 4.88 3.71
CA GLY A 35 -7.99 5.43 3.57
C GLY A 35 -7.94 6.95 3.51
N ASP A 36 -9.10 7.62 3.51
CA ASP A 36 -9.20 9.08 3.38
C ASP A 36 -8.61 9.86 4.57
N HIS A 37 -8.43 9.23 5.74
CA HIS A 37 -7.70 9.79 6.87
C HIS A 37 -6.23 10.09 6.56
N ALA A 38 -5.65 9.46 5.52
CA ALA A 38 -4.30 9.77 5.05
C ALA A 38 -4.21 11.13 4.34
N GLN A 39 -5.36 11.70 3.94
CA GLN A 39 -5.41 13.03 3.35
C GLN A 39 -5.31 14.10 4.44
N ARG A 40 -4.32 14.98 4.31
CA ARG A 40 -3.98 16.03 5.28
C ARG A 40 -3.92 17.38 4.58
N ASN A 41 -4.08 18.44 5.34
CA ASN A 41 -3.89 19.79 4.85
C ASN A 41 -2.49 20.30 5.23
N VAL A 42 -1.47 19.78 4.55
CA VAL A 42 -0.06 20.16 4.74
C VAL A 42 0.37 21.04 3.59
N THR A 43 0.81 22.27 3.89
CA THR A 43 1.25 23.21 2.85
C THR A 43 2.46 22.70 2.09
N GLU A 44 2.65 23.18 0.87
CA GLU A 44 3.78 22.75 0.04
C GLU A 44 5.13 23.12 0.69
N GLU A 45 5.21 24.29 1.34
CA GLU A 45 6.40 24.71 2.06
C GLU A 45 6.75 23.73 3.18
N ARG A 46 5.73 23.28 3.94
CA ARG A 46 5.93 22.31 5.02
C ARG A 46 6.33 20.94 4.49
N GLN A 47 5.73 20.47 3.39
CA GLN A 47 6.13 19.23 2.73
C GLN A 47 7.59 19.30 2.27
N ASN A 48 7.99 20.40 1.63
CA ASN A 48 9.36 20.60 1.17
C ASN A 48 10.37 20.69 2.34
N GLU A 49 9.96 21.27 3.48
CA GLU A 49 10.77 21.28 4.70
C GLU A 49 10.98 19.85 5.24
N ILE A 50 9.90 19.06 5.34
CA ILE A 50 9.95 17.67 5.76
C ILE A 50 10.90 16.89 4.86
N LEU A 51 10.74 16.94 3.55
CA LEU A 51 11.58 16.19 2.62
C LEU A 51 13.06 16.59 2.70
N ARG A 52 13.34 17.88 2.91
CA ARG A 52 14.72 18.37 3.13
C ARG A 52 15.36 17.78 4.39
N GLN A 53 14.60 17.61 5.49
CA GLN A 53 15.10 16.97 6.72
C GLN A 53 15.52 15.53 6.48
N TYR A 54 14.89 14.84 5.55
CA TYR A 54 15.24 13.48 5.13
C TYR A 54 16.25 13.44 3.97
N GLY A 55 16.68 14.58 3.44
CA GLY A 55 17.56 14.63 2.27
C GLY A 55 16.89 14.14 0.96
N ILE A 56 15.57 14.22 0.88
CA ILE A 56 14.77 13.71 -0.23
C ILE A 56 14.42 14.84 -1.20
N THR A 57 14.59 14.59 -2.50
CA THR A 57 14.20 15.53 -3.57
C THR A 57 12.78 15.24 -4.02
N PRO A 58 11.83 16.21 -3.96
CA PRO A 58 10.46 16.03 -4.44
C PRO A 58 10.38 15.51 -5.87
N GLY A 59 9.46 14.60 -6.14
CA GLY A 59 9.22 14.05 -7.48
C GLY A 59 10.28 13.06 -7.98
N ASN A 60 11.39 12.88 -7.27
CA ASN A 60 12.52 12.07 -7.73
C ASN A 60 12.71 10.77 -6.94
N TYR A 61 11.64 10.19 -6.39
CA TYR A 61 11.69 8.93 -5.66
C TYR A 61 10.37 8.18 -5.75
N ALA A 62 10.46 6.85 -5.66
CA ALA A 62 9.34 6.00 -5.32
C ALA A 62 9.26 5.84 -3.80
N VAL A 63 8.06 5.64 -3.26
CA VAL A 63 7.88 5.39 -1.83
C VAL A 63 7.20 4.03 -1.59
N SER A 64 7.65 3.31 -0.57
CA SER A 64 6.98 2.13 -0.02
C SER A 64 6.82 2.28 1.48
N VAL A 65 5.64 1.97 2.02
CA VAL A 65 5.33 2.05 3.45
C VAL A 65 4.70 0.73 3.88
N CYS A 66 5.44 -0.09 4.61
CA CYS A 66 4.93 -1.38 5.09
C CYS A 66 5.74 -1.93 6.26
N ARG A 67 5.25 -2.99 6.87
CA ARG A 67 6.08 -3.83 7.75
C ARG A 67 7.15 -4.52 6.92
N ILE A 68 8.38 -4.56 7.42
CA ILE A 68 9.48 -5.26 6.75
C ILE A 68 9.38 -6.76 7.07
N GLU A 69 8.52 -7.43 6.29
CA GLU A 69 8.17 -8.85 6.43
C GLU A 69 8.23 -9.54 5.06
N PRO A 70 8.48 -10.86 5.00
CA PRO A 70 8.58 -11.59 3.73
C PRO A 70 7.36 -11.45 2.82
N GLU A 71 6.16 -11.45 3.40
CA GLU A 71 4.90 -11.31 2.64
C GLU A 71 4.71 -9.94 1.98
N ASN A 72 5.53 -8.95 2.34
CA ASN A 72 5.56 -7.65 1.68
C ASN A 72 6.62 -7.57 0.57
N ASN A 73 7.25 -8.70 0.21
CA ASN A 73 8.23 -8.80 -0.87
C ASN A 73 9.33 -7.72 -0.83
N CYS A 74 9.73 -7.30 0.40
CA CYS A 74 10.70 -6.23 0.59
C CYS A 74 12.04 -6.53 -0.11
N HIS A 75 12.49 -7.79 -0.08
CA HIS A 75 13.70 -8.24 -0.76
C HIS A 75 13.63 -8.05 -2.28
N LEU A 76 12.46 -8.31 -2.90
CA LEU A 76 12.24 -8.13 -4.32
C LEU A 76 12.28 -6.64 -4.70
N ILE A 77 11.60 -5.80 -3.90
CA ILE A 77 11.59 -4.35 -4.10
C ILE A 77 13.01 -3.79 -4.01
N LEU A 78 13.74 -4.09 -2.93
CA LEU A 78 15.11 -3.62 -2.73
C LEU A 78 16.03 -4.02 -3.87
N LYS A 79 15.95 -5.30 -4.32
CA LYS A 79 16.73 -5.81 -5.44
C LYS A 79 16.44 -5.04 -6.74
N ALA A 80 15.16 -4.78 -7.03
CA ALA A 80 14.77 -4.02 -8.23
C ALA A 80 15.33 -2.59 -8.21
N PHE A 81 15.27 -1.91 -7.05
CA PHE A 81 15.82 -0.55 -6.94
C PHE A 81 17.34 -0.53 -6.96
N ALA A 82 18.02 -1.49 -6.35
CA ALA A 82 19.48 -1.62 -6.47
C ALA A 82 19.93 -1.85 -7.93
N THR A 83 19.14 -2.61 -8.70
CA THR A 83 19.43 -2.90 -10.11
C THR A 83 19.11 -1.71 -11.02
N SER A 84 17.96 -1.06 -10.82
CA SER A 84 17.52 0.05 -11.70
C SER A 84 18.23 1.38 -11.44
N GLY A 85 18.84 1.55 -10.27
CA GLY A 85 19.43 2.83 -9.84
C GLY A 85 18.40 3.94 -9.58
N LYS A 86 17.10 3.66 -9.65
CA LYS A 86 16.05 4.63 -9.31
C LYS A 86 15.99 4.86 -7.80
N ASN A 87 15.55 6.04 -7.36
CA ASN A 87 15.51 6.39 -5.95
C ASN A 87 14.29 5.77 -5.25
N LEU A 88 14.53 5.15 -4.10
CA LEU A 88 13.51 4.58 -3.22
C LEU A 88 13.60 5.18 -1.82
N VAL A 89 12.47 5.60 -1.28
CA VAL A 89 12.27 5.85 0.16
C VAL A 89 11.43 4.72 0.71
N PHE A 90 12.02 3.88 1.57
CA PHE A 90 11.36 2.70 2.10
C PHE A 90 11.14 2.85 3.61
N VAL A 91 9.90 3.10 4.00
CA VAL A 91 9.49 3.33 5.39
C VAL A 91 9.04 2.03 6.04
N GLY A 92 9.66 1.65 7.15
CA GLY A 92 9.29 0.47 7.91
C GLY A 92 10.18 0.25 9.14
N ASN A 93 9.85 -0.77 9.94
CA ASN A 93 10.68 -1.13 11.11
C ASN A 93 11.79 -2.09 10.68
N TRP A 94 12.98 -1.55 10.48
CA TRP A 94 14.15 -2.29 10.01
C TRP A 94 14.84 -3.12 11.09
N GLU A 95 14.50 -2.94 12.38
CA GLU A 95 15.07 -3.68 13.51
C GLU A 95 14.17 -4.78 14.06
N ARG A 96 12.94 -4.92 13.52
CA ARG A 96 11.90 -5.78 14.08
C ARG A 96 12.23 -7.27 14.05
N SER A 97 12.84 -7.77 12.99
CA SER A 97 13.06 -9.19 12.75
C SER A 97 14.47 -9.46 12.20
N GLU A 98 14.90 -10.71 12.19
CA GLU A 98 16.13 -11.12 11.52
C GLU A 98 16.07 -10.82 10.01
N TYR A 99 14.92 -11.05 9.40
CA TYR A 99 14.70 -10.72 7.98
C TYR A 99 14.93 -9.24 7.69
N SER A 100 14.34 -8.34 8.50
CA SER A 100 14.49 -6.90 8.30
C SER A 100 15.92 -6.42 8.50
N ARG A 101 16.61 -6.91 9.55
CA ARG A 101 18.04 -6.57 9.80
C ARG A 101 18.94 -7.04 8.68
N ARG A 102 18.77 -8.29 8.19
CA ARG A 102 19.55 -8.81 7.06
C ARG A 102 19.39 -7.94 5.81
N LEU A 103 18.16 -7.54 5.46
CA LEU A 103 17.94 -6.64 4.33
C LEU A 103 18.59 -5.28 4.55
N LYS A 104 18.50 -4.73 5.77
CA LYS A 104 19.17 -3.47 6.11
C LYS A 104 20.69 -3.57 5.89
N GLU A 105 21.32 -4.62 6.38
CA GLU A 105 22.77 -4.85 6.21
C GLU A 105 23.15 -5.02 4.72
N GLU A 106 22.35 -5.77 3.97
CA GLU A 106 22.62 -6.06 2.53
C GLU A 106 22.52 -4.79 1.66
N TYR A 107 21.58 -3.87 1.97
CA TYR A 107 21.30 -2.73 1.11
C TYR A 107 21.69 -1.37 1.69
N CYS A 108 22.24 -1.26 2.91
CA CYS A 108 22.62 0.02 3.53
C CYS A 108 23.68 0.82 2.75
N GLY A 109 24.46 0.16 1.90
CA GLY A 109 25.45 0.81 1.02
C GLY A 109 24.88 1.40 -0.28
N GLN A 110 23.61 1.17 -0.58
CA GLN A 110 22.97 1.64 -1.81
C GLN A 110 22.57 3.11 -1.69
N LYS A 111 23.23 4.01 -2.44
CA LYS A 111 22.99 5.46 -2.35
C LYS A 111 21.61 5.91 -2.80
N ASN A 112 20.95 5.11 -3.64
CA ASN A 112 19.62 5.37 -4.17
C ASN A 112 18.50 4.75 -3.35
N ILE A 113 18.81 4.02 -2.27
CA ILE A 113 17.83 3.40 -1.38
C ILE A 113 17.94 4.02 0.01
N GLN A 114 16.91 4.77 0.39
CA GLN A 114 16.82 5.36 1.71
C GLN A 114 15.86 4.55 2.58
N MET A 115 16.42 3.85 3.57
CA MET A 115 15.67 3.12 4.58
C MET A 115 15.31 4.05 5.72
N VAL A 116 14.02 4.32 5.88
CA VAL A 116 13.48 5.20 6.92
C VAL A 116 12.80 4.32 7.96
N ASP A 117 13.09 4.56 9.24
CA ASP A 117 12.42 3.86 10.33
C ASP A 117 10.92 4.19 10.36
N SER A 118 10.15 3.39 11.13
CA SER A 118 8.69 3.57 11.23
C SER A 118 8.32 5.01 11.57
N VAL A 119 7.53 5.62 10.70
CA VAL A 119 7.01 6.98 10.86
C VAL A 119 5.55 6.90 11.27
N TYR A 120 5.20 7.56 12.38
CA TYR A 120 3.82 7.67 12.90
C TYR A 120 3.27 9.09 12.78
N ASP A 121 4.11 10.06 12.43
CA ASP A 121 3.68 11.41 12.11
C ASP A 121 2.98 11.41 10.75
N LEU A 122 1.70 11.77 10.76
CA LEU A 122 0.84 11.72 9.57
C LEU A 122 1.20 12.80 8.56
N ASP A 123 1.78 13.93 8.98
CA ASP A 123 2.19 14.99 8.06
C ASP A 123 3.45 14.56 7.29
N ILE A 124 4.36 13.83 7.94
CA ILE A 124 5.52 13.24 7.28
C ILE A 124 5.07 12.18 6.27
N LEU A 125 4.19 11.25 6.67
CA LEU A 125 3.66 10.23 5.76
C LEU A 125 2.89 10.85 4.58
N TYR A 126 2.14 11.93 4.84
CA TYR A 126 1.48 12.69 3.79
C TYR A 126 2.49 13.26 2.80
N ALA A 127 3.51 13.98 3.28
CA ALA A 127 4.53 14.59 2.43
C ALA A 127 5.25 13.54 1.57
N LEU A 128 5.65 12.41 2.17
CA LEU A 128 6.32 11.31 1.46
C LEU A 128 5.43 10.72 0.35
N ARG A 129 4.14 10.51 0.59
CA ARG A 129 3.22 9.96 -0.43
C ARG A 129 2.83 11.00 -1.48
N ASN A 130 2.63 12.25 -1.06
CA ASN A 130 2.17 13.32 -1.96
C ASN A 130 3.26 13.76 -2.95
N GLN A 131 4.51 13.77 -2.52
CA GLN A 131 5.65 14.23 -3.30
C GLN A 131 6.43 13.09 -3.99
N CYS A 132 6.00 11.83 -3.86
CA CYS A 132 6.63 10.73 -4.57
C CYS A 132 6.26 10.74 -6.06
N ARG A 133 7.09 10.08 -6.88
CA ARG A 133 6.79 9.79 -8.27
C ARG A 133 5.75 8.68 -8.41
N CYS A 134 5.92 7.58 -7.67
CA CYS A 134 5.02 6.45 -7.62
C CYS A 134 5.06 5.76 -6.25
N TYR A 135 4.04 4.97 -5.97
CA TYR A 135 3.95 4.15 -4.76
C TYR A 135 4.22 2.68 -5.10
N ILE A 136 5.07 2.01 -4.31
CA ILE A 136 5.38 0.59 -4.48
C ILE A 136 4.66 -0.22 -3.41
N HIS A 137 3.89 -1.22 -3.83
CA HIS A 137 3.12 -2.08 -2.95
C HIS A 137 3.47 -3.55 -3.15
N GLY A 138 4.28 -4.10 -2.27
CA GLY A 138 4.77 -5.48 -2.37
C GLY A 138 3.91 -6.54 -1.68
N HIS A 139 2.83 -6.16 -0.98
CA HIS A 139 2.05 -7.09 -0.16
C HIS A 139 1.40 -8.20 -0.99
N SER A 140 1.58 -9.47 -0.55
CA SER A 140 1.12 -10.66 -1.28
C SER A 140 0.12 -11.53 -0.51
N ALA A 141 -0.14 -11.23 0.77
CA ALA A 141 -0.96 -12.09 1.64
C ALA A 141 -2.21 -11.36 2.16
N GLY A 142 -3.36 -11.99 2.01
CA GLY A 142 -4.64 -11.63 2.64
C GLY A 142 -5.23 -10.29 2.20
N GLY A 143 -6.46 -10.08 2.14
CA GLY A 143 -7.36 -8.96 2.06
C GLY A 143 -6.91 -7.59 1.49
N THR A 144 -7.75 -6.61 1.71
CA THR A 144 -7.46 -5.21 1.39
C THR A 144 -6.41 -4.64 2.36
N ASN A 145 -5.31 -4.13 1.81
CA ASN A 145 -4.23 -3.59 2.63
C ASN A 145 -4.44 -2.09 2.90
N PRO A 146 -4.51 -1.64 4.17
CA PRO A 146 -4.73 -0.23 4.51
C PRO A 146 -3.72 0.72 3.84
N SER A 147 -2.42 0.37 3.79
CA SER A 147 -1.42 1.26 3.20
C SER A 147 -1.54 1.40 1.69
N LEU A 148 -2.11 0.40 0.98
CA LEU A 148 -2.45 0.51 -0.44
C LEU A 148 -3.62 1.50 -0.62
N VAL A 149 -4.69 1.29 0.14
CA VAL A 149 -5.87 2.17 0.10
C VAL A 149 -5.50 3.62 0.42
N GLU A 150 -4.69 3.85 1.46
CA GLU A 150 -4.16 5.18 1.78
C GLU A 150 -3.39 5.80 0.60
N ALA A 151 -2.51 5.02 -0.04
CA ALA A 151 -1.70 5.49 -1.16
C ALA A 151 -2.55 5.89 -2.39
N MET A 152 -3.64 5.17 -2.65
CA MET A 152 -4.54 5.46 -3.78
C MET A 152 -5.11 6.87 -3.72
N PHE A 153 -5.35 7.44 -2.53
CA PHE A 153 -5.89 8.80 -2.37
C PHE A 153 -4.95 9.89 -2.89
N PHE A 154 -3.67 9.63 -3.07
CA PHE A 154 -2.71 10.60 -3.56
C PHE A 154 -2.70 10.73 -5.10
N GLY A 155 -3.36 9.81 -5.82
CA GLY A 155 -3.44 9.83 -7.27
C GLY A 155 -2.07 9.72 -7.94
N LYS A 156 -1.14 9.03 -7.29
CA LYS A 156 0.16 8.65 -7.88
C LYS A 156 0.03 7.29 -8.54
N PRO A 157 0.83 6.99 -9.57
CA PRO A 157 0.93 5.64 -10.10
C PRO A 157 1.25 4.64 -8.99
N ILE A 158 0.59 3.49 -9.00
CA ILE A 158 0.83 2.40 -8.06
C ILE A 158 1.43 1.22 -8.81
N LEU A 159 2.61 0.78 -8.37
CA LEU A 159 3.25 -0.45 -8.83
C LEU A 159 3.01 -1.50 -7.74
N ALA A 160 2.10 -2.44 -7.98
CA ALA A 160 1.63 -3.40 -6.99
C ALA A 160 2.10 -4.82 -7.31
N TYR A 161 2.39 -5.61 -6.28
CA TYR A 161 2.63 -7.04 -6.46
C TYR A 161 1.39 -7.72 -7.04
N ASP A 162 1.58 -8.54 -8.07
CA ASP A 162 0.50 -9.19 -8.83
C ASP A 162 -0.13 -10.34 -8.04
N VAL A 163 -1.14 -9.99 -7.26
CA VAL A 163 -1.98 -10.93 -6.51
C VAL A 163 -3.43 -10.46 -6.56
N ILE A 164 -4.36 -11.41 -6.45
CA ILE A 164 -5.80 -11.13 -6.57
C ILE A 164 -6.27 -10.00 -5.65
N TYR A 165 -5.75 -9.92 -4.42
CA TYR A 165 -6.14 -8.91 -3.44
C TYR A 165 -5.79 -7.50 -3.89
N ASN A 166 -4.60 -7.30 -4.46
CA ASN A 166 -4.17 -5.99 -4.97
C ASN A 166 -4.94 -5.62 -6.23
N ARG A 167 -5.17 -6.59 -7.13
CA ARG A 167 -5.98 -6.39 -8.34
C ARG A 167 -7.41 -5.96 -8.02
N GLU A 168 -8.06 -6.63 -7.08
CA GLU A 168 -9.41 -6.29 -6.62
C GLU A 168 -9.46 -4.91 -5.96
N THR A 169 -8.49 -4.59 -5.06
CA THR A 169 -8.43 -3.30 -4.39
C THR A 169 -8.26 -2.14 -5.37
N THR A 170 -7.51 -2.34 -6.44
CA THR A 170 -7.20 -1.31 -7.45
C THR A 170 -8.04 -1.45 -8.73
N GLU A 171 -9.04 -2.33 -8.74
CA GLU A 171 -9.92 -2.60 -9.89
C GLU A 171 -9.16 -2.89 -11.19
N ASN A 172 -8.00 -3.55 -11.07
CA ASN A 172 -7.06 -3.84 -12.17
C ASN A 172 -6.45 -2.60 -12.85
N GLU A 173 -6.52 -1.42 -12.26
CA GLU A 173 -6.03 -0.18 -12.85
C GLU A 173 -4.63 0.23 -12.35
N ALA A 174 -3.99 -0.56 -11.46
CA ALA A 174 -2.59 -0.38 -11.10
C ALA A 174 -1.65 -1.07 -12.11
N HIS A 175 -0.35 -0.84 -11.98
CA HIS A 175 0.68 -1.56 -12.71
C HIS A 175 1.18 -2.73 -11.85
N TYR A 176 1.31 -3.92 -12.44
CA TYR A 176 1.57 -5.13 -11.65
C TYR A 176 2.89 -5.78 -11.99
N PHE A 177 3.55 -6.32 -10.96
CA PHE A 177 4.80 -7.08 -11.07
C PHE A 177 4.78 -8.33 -10.18
N LYS A 178 5.47 -9.40 -10.60
CA LYS A 178 5.72 -10.62 -9.81
C LYS A 178 7.20 -10.80 -9.51
N THR A 179 8.06 -10.25 -10.35
CA THR A 179 9.50 -10.40 -10.24
C THR A 179 10.19 -9.05 -10.08
N ASN A 180 11.45 -9.05 -9.65
CA ASN A 180 12.23 -7.83 -9.61
C ASN A 180 12.53 -7.28 -11.00
N GLU A 181 12.67 -8.15 -12.01
CA GLU A 181 12.88 -7.78 -13.41
C GLU A 181 11.69 -7.00 -13.96
N GLU A 182 10.46 -7.50 -13.75
CA GLU A 182 9.22 -6.80 -14.13
C GLU A 182 9.09 -5.44 -13.42
N LEU A 183 9.47 -5.38 -12.13
CA LEU A 183 9.46 -4.10 -11.41
C LEU A 183 10.49 -3.13 -11.99
N VAL A 184 11.68 -3.61 -12.39
CA VAL A 184 12.70 -2.78 -13.06
C VAL A 184 12.16 -2.21 -14.38
N GLU A 185 11.48 -3.00 -15.18
CA GLU A 185 10.83 -2.55 -16.43
C GLU A 185 9.81 -1.44 -16.14
N LEU A 186 8.88 -1.66 -15.21
CA LEU A 186 7.91 -0.64 -14.80
C LEU A 186 8.55 0.66 -14.28
N LEU A 187 9.67 0.55 -13.56
CA LEU A 187 10.42 1.73 -13.08
C LEU A 187 11.09 2.51 -14.23
N HIS A 188 11.44 1.84 -15.34
CA HIS A 188 11.97 2.48 -16.54
C HIS A 188 10.87 3.11 -17.38
N ASP A 189 9.73 2.44 -17.58
CA ASP A 189 8.56 2.93 -18.32
C ASP A 189 7.94 4.15 -17.65
N SER A 190 8.13 4.25 -16.33
CA SER A 190 7.79 5.44 -15.55
C SER A 190 6.35 5.91 -15.76
N PRO A 191 5.34 5.09 -15.41
CA PRO A 191 3.94 5.50 -15.57
C PRO A 191 3.68 6.81 -14.82
N GLU A 192 2.95 7.73 -15.45
CA GLU A 192 2.73 9.08 -14.92
C GLU A 192 1.32 9.27 -14.37
N ASP A 193 0.35 8.47 -14.80
CA ASP A 193 -1.05 8.66 -14.44
C ASP A 193 -1.47 7.76 -13.28
N GLY A 194 -1.87 8.38 -12.19
CA GLY A 194 -2.50 7.74 -11.02
C GLY A 194 -3.91 8.26 -10.73
N TYR A 195 -4.52 9.01 -11.65
CA TYR A 195 -5.84 9.62 -11.43
C TYR A 195 -6.92 8.59 -11.10
N LYS A 196 -6.95 7.47 -11.81
CA LYS A 196 -7.91 6.38 -11.59
C LYS A 196 -7.82 5.83 -10.17
N MET A 197 -6.62 5.72 -9.58
CA MET A 197 -6.44 5.26 -8.20
C MET A 197 -7.20 6.15 -7.22
N ARG A 198 -7.12 7.48 -7.40
CA ARG A 198 -7.82 8.44 -6.55
C ARG A 198 -9.34 8.34 -6.71
N GLU A 199 -9.83 8.15 -7.91
CA GLU A 199 -11.28 8.03 -8.16
C GLU A 199 -11.85 6.75 -7.52
N ILE A 200 -11.20 5.61 -7.69
CA ILE A 200 -11.55 4.35 -7.04
C ILE A 200 -11.54 4.52 -5.51
N ALA A 201 -10.48 5.12 -4.96
CA ALA A 201 -10.37 5.35 -3.52
C ALA A 201 -11.51 6.21 -2.97
N LYS A 202 -11.85 7.32 -3.63
CA LYS A 202 -12.95 8.19 -3.23
C LYS A 202 -14.32 7.49 -3.29
N GLN A 203 -14.50 6.61 -4.27
CA GLN A 203 -15.76 5.93 -4.47
C GLN A 203 -15.98 4.79 -3.44
N HIS A 204 -14.92 4.04 -3.10
CA HIS A 204 -15.06 2.77 -2.38
C HIS A 204 -14.39 2.73 -1.01
N TYR A 205 -13.43 3.64 -0.72
CA TYR A 205 -12.55 3.53 0.43
C TYR A 205 -12.55 4.76 1.36
N THR A 206 -13.66 5.51 1.41
CA THR A 206 -13.83 6.55 2.45
C THR A 206 -14.38 5.96 3.74
N TRP A 207 -13.95 6.46 4.88
CA TRP A 207 -14.50 6.02 6.17
C TRP A 207 -16.00 6.28 6.30
N ALA A 208 -16.52 7.34 5.65
CA ALA A 208 -17.94 7.61 5.60
C ALA A 208 -18.70 6.49 4.88
N PHE A 209 -18.20 6.02 3.74
CA PHE A 209 -18.79 4.91 2.98
C PHE A 209 -18.73 3.60 3.78
N ILE A 210 -17.57 3.29 4.35
CA ILE A 210 -17.37 2.09 5.18
C ILE A 210 -18.31 2.07 6.40
N ALA A 211 -18.44 3.21 7.10
CA ALA A 211 -19.37 3.33 8.23
C ALA A 211 -20.84 3.11 7.84
N GLN A 212 -21.25 3.56 6.65
CA GLN A 212 -22.60 3.30 6.13
C GLN A 212 -22.84 1.81 5.88
N GLN A 213 -21.86 1.10 5.31
CA GLN A 213 -21.94 -0.35 5.11
C GLN A 213 -22.11 -1.10 6.44
N TYR A 214 -21.28 -0.79 7.45
CA TYR A 214 -21.44 -1.37 8.80
C TYR A 214 -22.82 -1.07 9.41
N LYS A 215 -23.29 0.18 9.29
CA LYS A 215 -24.61 0.57 9.80
C LYS A 215 -25.75 -0.22 9.13
N ALA A 216 -25.67 -0.42 7.82
CA ALA A 216 -26.66 -1.22 7.09
C ALA A 216 -26.68 -2.68 7.58
N LEU A 217 -25.51 -3.30 7.74
CA LEU A 217 -25.41 -4.67 8.26
C LEU A 217 -25.99 -4.82 9.67
N LEU A 218 -25.68 -3.90 10.58
CA LEU A 218 -26.21 -3.92 11.96
C LEU A 218 -27.73 -3.69 12.01
N SER A 219 -28.31 -2.99 11.05
CA SER A 219 -29.74 -2.73 10.99
C SER A 219 -30.55 -3.91 10.42
N SER A 220 -29.94 -4.71 9.55
CA SER A 220 -30.56 -5.87 8.89
C SER A 220 -30.59 -7.14 9.76
N HIS A 221 -29.90 -7.13 10.90
CA HIS A 221 -29.77 -8.26 11.81
C HIS A 221 -30.38 -7.97 13.20
N LYS A 222 -31.25 -6.95 13.31
CA LYS A 222 -32.14 -6.72 14.43
C LYS A 222 -33.49 -7.33 14.14
#